data_883fc1f1f14085f3682636be612b228b
#
_entry.id   883fc1f1f14085f3682636be612b228b
#
_cell.length_a   1.000
_cell.length_b   1.000
_cell.length_c   1.000
_cell.angle_alpha   90.00
_cell.angle_beta   90.00
_cell.angle_gamma   90.00
#
_symmetry.space_group_name_H-M   'P 1'
#
loop_
_entity.id
_entity.type
_entity.pdbx_description
1 polymer ?
#
loop_
_entity_poly.entity_id
_entity_poly.type
_entity_poly.pdbx_seq_one_letter_code
_entity_poly.pdbx_strand_id
1 'polypeptide(L)'
;MPVQHGRERRHLTSHRRSAPSRSQRSQRFRVRSVTDLDLRPSILLALWLPVPSSRGAAVVEGADGAHTVLDPALDGETPLMEWMTLMGRPGRVAAVLPSPSDPLPGLGSALDAGEAVLVQTAGESSALSAFRRTCLLVPEASGTSGVWRVVDQTTQSGEPAAAVPPFDAAHARAQVHAAMEEAIEALTELDLARERPELADDLTDLITAVADPRLLPPGLDQRRRELLERSLRLLGICEIALDDDGAA
;
A
#
# COMPACT_ATOMS: atom_id res chain seq x y z
N MET A 1 -60.99 30.52 14.97
CA MET A 1 -59.60 30.56 15.41
C MET A 1 -58.86 29.55 14.58
N PRO A 2 -58.10 29.94 13.55
CA PRO A 2 -57.35 29.00 12.73
C PRO A 2 -55.91 28.77 13.27
N VAL A 3 -55.54 27.51 13.34
CA VAL A 3 -54.21 27.04 13.74
C VAL A 3 -53.26 27.16 12.55
N GLN A 4 -52.20 27.95 12.72
CA GLN A 4 -51.14 28.10 11.72
C GLN A 4 -50.16 26.90 11.81
N HIS A 5 -50.03 26.16 10.72
CA HIS A 5 -48.96 25.16 10.53
C HIS A 5 -47.69 25.84 10.00
N GLY A 6 -46.69 25.97 10.85
CA GLY A 6 -45.33 26.36 10.48
C GLY A 6 -44.63 25.24 9.69
N ARG A 7 -44.33 25.50 8.41
CA ARG A 7 -43.44 24.65 7.60
C ARG A 7 -41.98 25.02 7.90
N GLU A 8 -41.31 24.22 8.69
CA GLU A 8 -39.83 24.24 8.78
C GLU A 8 -39.20 23.71 7.47
N ARG A 9 -38.59 24.60 6.73
CA ARG A 9 -37.73 24.24 5.60
C ARG A 9 -36.40 23.81 6.16
N ARG A 10 -36.12 22.50 6.15
CA ARG A 10 -34.78 21.96 6.38
C ARG A 10 -33.91 22.28 5.16
N HIS A 11 -32.93 23.18 5.33
CA HIS A 11 -31.84 23.39 4.38
C HIS A 11 -30.93 22.16 4.41
N LEU A 12 -31.01 21.32 3.38
CA LEU A 12 -30.03 20.29 3.06
C LEU A 12 -28.80 20.99 2.49
N THR A 13 -27.80 21.23 3.33
CA THR A 13 -26.49 21.62 2.90
C THR A 13 -25.80 20.39 2.25
N SER A 14 -25.83 20.41 0.93
CA SER A 14 -25.05 19.48 0.09
C SER A 14 -23.56 19.75 0.28
N HIS A 15 -22.91 18.95 1.12
CA HIS A 15 -21.43 18.88 1.14
C HIS A 15 -20.97 18.24 -0.18
N ARG A 16 -20.67 19.06 -1.17
CA ARG A 16 -19.87 18.66 -2.33
C ARG A 16 -18.50 18.22 -1.81
N ARG A 17 -18.27 16.91 -1.74
CA ARG A 17 -16.92 16.37 -1.58
C ARG A 17 -16.13 16.78 -2.81
N SER A 18 -15.20 17.69 -2.64
CA SER A 18 -14.26 18.10 -3.68
C SER A 18 -13.36 16.88 -3.98
N ALA A 19 -13.37 16.43 -5.22
CA ALA A 19 -12.42 15.44 -5.70
C ALA A 19 -10.99 15.97 -5.49
N PRO A 20 -10.02 15.15 -5.08
CA PRO A 20 -8.64 15.57 -4.91
C PRO A 20 -8.11 16.12 -6.24
N SER A 21 -7.45 17.28 -6.20
CA SER A 21 -6.94 17.96 -7.39
C SER A 21 -5.89 17.08 -8.10
N ARG A 22 -5.89 17.12 -9.44
CA ARG A 22 -4.92 16.42 -10.32
C ARG A 22 -3.46 16.58 -9.87
N SER A 23 -3.10 17.70 -9.26
CA SER A 23 -1.75 18.03 -8.78
C SER A 23 -1.27 17.14 -7.63
N GLN A 24 -2.16 16.53 -6.85
CA GLN A 24 -1.78 15.63 -5.74
C GLN A 24 -1.49 14.19 -6.21
N ARG A 25 -1.97 13.78 -7.38
CA ARG A 25 -1.66 12.46 -7.94
C ARG A 25 -0.27 12.40 -8.57
N SER A 26 0.14 13.47 -9.28
CA SER A 26 1.45 13.56 -9.94
C SER A 26 2.64 13.72 -8.99
N GLN A 27 2.44 13.97 -7.69
CA GLN A 27 3.52 14.06 -6.71
C GLN A 27 4.00 12.70 -6.17
N ARG A 28 3.34 11.59 -6.50
CA ARG A 28 3.64 10.28 -5.91
C ARG A 28 4.83 9.55 -6.53
N PHE A 29 5.23 9.91 -7.76
CA PHE A 29 6.42 9.35 -8.41
C PHE A 29 7.46 10.45 -8.65
N ARG A 30 8.18 10.84 -7.61
CA ARG A 30 9.48 11.51 -7.78
C ARG A 30 10.54 10.43 -7.75
N VAL A 31 11.06 10.07 -8.91
CA VAL A 31 12.35 9.40 -9.00
C VAL A 31 13.37 10.29 -8.29
N ARG A 32 13.70 9.95 -7.04
CA ARG A 32 14.63 10.74 -6.19
C ARG A 32 16.07 10.67 -6.67
N SER A 33 16.39 9.69 -7.44
CA SER A 33 17.61 9.53 -8.25
C SER A 33 17.30 8.51 -9.33
N VAL A 34 17.89 8.71 -10.49
CA VAL A 34 17.69 7.97 -11.75
C VAL A 34 17.89 6.43 -11.63
N THR A 35 18.20 5.91 -10.44
CA THR A 35 18.60 4.51 -10.23
C THR A 35 17.88 3.78 -9.09
N ASP A 36 17.05 4.45 -8.27
CA ASP A 36 16.44 3.83 -7.09
C ASP A 36 14.94 3.62 -7.27
N LEU A 37 14.47 2.39 -7.04
CA LEU A 37 13.04 2.07 -6.97
C LEU A 37 12.45 2.65 -5.69
N ASP A 38 11.36 3.42 -5.82
CA ASP A 38 10.63 3.96 -4.68
C ASP A 38 9.73 2.87 -4.07
N LEU A 39 10.01 2.52 -2.81
CA LEU A 39 9.21 1.56 -2.06
C LEU A 39 8.15 2.31 -1.23
N ARG A 40 6.89 2.02 -1.49
CA ARG A 40 5.79 2.56 -0.69
C ARG A 40 5.90 2.14 0.77
N PRO A 41 5.43 2.96 1.73
CA PRO A 41 5.49 2.66 3.16
C PRO A 41 4.87 1.30 3.53
N SER A 42 3.78 0.88 2.87
CA SER A 42 3.16 -0.43 3.08
C SER A 42 4.07 -1.60 2.68
N ILE A 43 4.83 -1.44 1.61
CA ILE A 43 5.80 -2.46 1.17
C ILE A 43 6.95 -2.55 2.18
N LEU A 44 7.48 -1.41 2.61
CA LEU A 44 8.52 -1.35 3.64
C LEU A 44 8.05 -1.99 4.93
N LEU A 45 6.87 -1.63 5.41
CA LEU A 45 6.30 -2.20 6.64
C LEU A 45 6.10 -3.71 6.51
N ALA A 46 5.58 -4.19 5.38
CA ALA A 46 5.40 -5.62 5.14
C ALA A 46 6.73 -6.39 5.14
N LEU A 47 7.80 -5.80 4.64
CA LEU A 47 9.14 -6.39 4.63
C LEU A 47 9.77 -6.44 6.03
N TRP A 48 9.59 -5.39 6.85
CA TRP A 48 10.24 -5.28 8.13
C TRP A 48 9.45 -5.87 9.31
N LEU A 49 8.13 -6.01 9.19
CA LEU A 49 7.29 -6.54 10.26
C LEU A 49 7.68 -7.97 10.72
N PRO A 50 8.12 -8.90 9.86
CA PRO A 50 8.62 -10.21 10.30
C PRO A 50 9.92 -10.18 11.10
N VAL A 51 10.67 -9.06 11.02
CA VAL A 51 11.96 -8.85 11.71
C VAL A 51 11.97 -7.47 12.40
N PRO A 52 11.09 -7.23 13.39
CA PRO A 52 10.91 -5.94 14.00
C PRO A 52 12.22 -5.43 14.62
N SER A 53 12.55 -4.18 14.33
CA SER A 53 13.77 -3.52 14.85
C SER A 53 13.64 -2.01 14.76
N SER A 54 14.39 -1.27 15.56
CA SER A 54 14.44 0.19 15.49
C SER A 54 14.87 0.70 14.10
N ARG A 55 15.77 -0.03 13.44
CA ARG A 55 16.15 0.26 12.06
C ARG A 55 14.97 0.07 11.11
N GLY A 56 14.19 -1.01 11.27
CA GLY A 56 13.02 -1.27 10.43
C GLY A 56 11.95 -0.18 10.60
N ALA A 57 11.67 0.23 11.82
CA ALA A 57 10.76 1.34 12.07
C ALA A 57 11.26 2.63 11.41
N ALA A 58 12.53 2.99 11.61
CA ALA A 58 13.13 4.18 11.01
C ALA A 58 13.13 4.15 9.47
N VAL A 59 13.25 2.97 8.85
CA VAL A 59 13.13 2.82 7.39
C VAL A 59 11.70 3.08 6.92
N VAL A 60 10.70 2.56 7.63
CA VAL A 60 9.28 2.79 7.31
C VAL A 60 8.89 4.26 7.52
N GLU A 61 9.37 4.86 8.59
CA GLU A 61 9.13 6.27 8.95
C GLU A 61 9.79 7.23 7.95
N GLY A 62 10.92 6.85 7.39
CA GLY A 62 11.60 7.63 6.35
C GLY A 62 11.94 9.05 6.81
N ALA A 63 11.65 10.02 5.93
CA ALA A 63 11.88 11.44 6.20
C ALA A 63 10.70 12.12 6.93
N ASP A 64 9.57 11.44 7.02
CA ASP A 64 8.32 12.00 7.56
C ASP A 64 8.33 12.03 9.11
N GLY A 65 9.30 11.36 9.73
CA GLY A 65 9.47 11.30 11.18
C GLY A 65 8.72 10.14 11.82
N ALA A 66 8.54 10.21 13.13
CA ALA A 66 7.95 9.11 13.91
C ALA A 66 6.52 8.79 13.46
N HIS A 67 6.27 7.51 13.17
CA HIS A 67 4.94 7.01 12.85
C HIS A 67 4.23 6.48 14.10
N THR A 68 2.91 6.63 14.14
CA THR A 68 2.05 6.07 15.19
C THR A 68 1.02 5.10 14.59
N VAL A 69 0.56 4.18 15.42
CA VAL A 69 -0.44 3.19 15.07
C VAL A 69 -1.67 3.35 15.98
N LEU A 70 -2.82 3.52 15.37
CA LEU A 70 -4.13 3.51 16.04
C LEU A 70 -4.69 2.10 15.95
N ASP A 71 -4.49 1.31 16.98
CA ASP A 71 -5.02 -0.05 17.09
C ASP A 71 -6.17 -0.10 18.09
N PRO A 72 -7.40 -0.46 17.70
CA PRO A 72 -8.54 -0.56 18.61
C PRO A 72 -8.35 -1.57 19.76
N ALA A 73 -7.36 -2.48 19.65
CA ALA A 73 -7.02 -3.40 20.73
C ALA A 73 -6.07 -2.78 21.79
N LEU A 74 -5.59 -1.56 21.56
CA LEU A 74 -4.71 -0.81 22.44
C LEU A 74 -5.36 0.51 22.83
N ASP A 75 -5.02 1.02 24.01
CA ASP A 75 -5.49 2.33 24.47
C ASP A 75 -4.61 3.44 23.86
N GLY A 76 -5.17 4.20 22.91
CA GLY A 76 -4.52 5.38 22.33
C GLY A 76 -3.57 5.09 21.16
N GLU A 77 -2.71 6.08 20.90
CA GLU A 77 -1.70 6.00 19.84
C GLU A 77 -0.45 5.28 20.33
N THR A 78 0.00 4.30 19.58
CA THR A 78 1.20 3.52 19.90
C THR A 78 2.29 3.83 18.87
N PRO A 79 3.54 4.14 19.28
CA PRO A 79 4.66 4.29 18.35
C PRO A 79 4.83 3.04 17.47
N LEU A 80 5.14 3.23 16.19
CA LEU A 80 5.25 2.12 15.21
C LEU A 80 6.17 1.01 15.71
N MET A 81 7.34 1.36 16.23
CA MET A 81 8.31 0.36 16.74
C MET A 81 7.72 -0.47 17.89
N GLU A 82 7.01 0.18 18.81
CA GLU A 82 6.37 -0.48 19.93
C GLU A 82 5.28 -1.42 19.45
N TRP A 83 4.43 -0.95 18.56
CA TRP A 83 3.38 -1.76 17.94
C TRP A 83 3.95 -2.98 17.20
N MET A 84 5.01 -2.81 16.41
CA MET A 84 5.71 -3.93 15.74
C MET A 84 6.23 -4.96 16.75
N THR A 85 6.70 -4.51 17.89
CA THR A 85 7.20 -5.39 18.96
C THR A 85 6.05 -6.14 19.64
N LEU A 86 4.94 -5.47 19.91
CA LEU A 86 3.73 -6.07 20.49
C LEU A 86 3.08 -7.10 19.56
N MET A 87 3.09 -6.84 18.24
CA MET A 87 2.62 -7.79 17.23
C MET A 87 3.49 -9.04 17.17
N GLY A 88 4.75 -8.95 17.52
CA GLY A 88 5.70 -10.06 17.47
C GLY A 88 5.91 -10.56 16.04
N ARG A 89 6.13 -11.87 15.87
CA ARG A 89 6.26 -12.46 14.53
C ARG A 89 4.89 -12.80 13.96
N PRO A 90 4.45 -12.11 12.93
CA PRO A 90 3.21 -12.46 12.24
C PRO A 90 3.36 -13.79 11.50
N GLY A 91 2.26 -14.54 11.39
CA GLY A 91 2.21 -15.77 10.61
C GLY A 91 2.24 -15.48 9.11
N ARG A 92 1.59 -14.38 8.69
CA ARG A 92 1.58 -13.89 7.31
C ARG A 92 1.52 -12.38 7.29
N VAL A 93 2.20 -11.79 6.32
CA VAL A 93 2.17 -10.35 6.01
C VAL A 93 2.14 -10.17 4.51
N ALA A 94 1.32 -9.25 4.04
CA ALA A 94 1.28 -8.85 2.64
C ALA A 94 1.04 -7.34 2.51
N ALA A 95 1.84 -6.66 1.74
CA ALA A 95 1.47 -5.34 1.23
C ALA A 95 0.38 -5.53 0.16
N VAL A 96 -0.67 -4.73 0.23
CA VAL A 96 -1.77 -4.73 -0.74
C VAL A 96 -1.89 -3.34 -1.33
N LEU A 97 -2.00 -3.27 -2.65
CA LEU A 97 -2.07 -2.03 -3.43
C LEU A 97 -3.39 -2.03 -4.22
N PRO A 98 -4.54 -1.85 -3.56
CA PRO A 98 -5.83 -1.92 -4.21
C PRO A 98 -6.00 -0.76 -5.18
N SER A 99 -6.66 -1.04 -6.29
CA SER A 99 -7.04 -0.05 -7.29
C SER A 99 -8.55 -0.09 -7.54
N PRO A 100 -9.14 0.96 -8.13
CA PRO A 100 -10.55 0.94 -8.50
C PRO A 100 -10.92 -0.17 -9.49
N SER A 101 -9.95 -0.60 -10.34
CA SER A 101 -10.11 -1.70 -11.29
C SER A 101 -9.97 -3.08 -10.64
N ASP A 102 -9.27 -3.16 -9.51
CA ASP A 102 -9.10 -4.38 -8.72
C ASP A 102 -9.37 -4.11 -7.24
N PRO A 103 -10.64 -3.88 -6.87
CA PRO A 103 -11.03 -3.66 -5.48
C PRO A 103 -11.00 -5.00 -4.75
N LEU A 104 -9.95 -5.25 -3.98
CA LEU A 104 -9.86 -6.44 -3.16
C LEU A 104 -11.06 -6.52 -2.17
N PRO A 105 -11.82 -7.60 -2.15
CA PRO A 105 -12.98 -7.74 -1.27
C PRO A 105 -12.61 -7.53 0.21
N GLY A 106 -13.42 -6.78 0.94
CA GLY A 106 -13.21 -6.49 2.37
C GLY A 106 -12.17 -5.40 2.68
N LEU A 107 -11.53 -4.80 1.67
CA LEU A 107 -10.45 -3.81 1.84
C LEU A 107 -10.85 -2.38 1.45
N GLY A 108 -12.13 -1.99 1.62
CA GLY A 108 -12.62 -0.67 1.20
C GLY A 108 -11.84 0.52 1.77
N SER A 109 -11.40 0.45 3.03
CA SER A 109 -10.56 1.50 3.63
C SER A 109 -9.17 1.62 3.00
N ALA A 110 -8.63 0.51 2.47
CA ALA A 110 -7.35 0.50 1.77
C ALA A 110 -7.45 1.12 0.37
N LEU A 111 -8.62 1.05 -0.26
CA LEU A 111 -8.85 1.61 -1.59
C LEU A 111 -8.68 3.14 -1.60
N ASP A 112 -9.20 3.82 -0.57
CA ASP A 112 -9.06 5.27 -0.44
C ASP A 112 -7.59 5.71 -0.23
N ALA A 113 -6.82 4.90 0.50
CA ALA A 113 -5.39 5.13 0.74
C ALA A 113 -4.51 4.70 -0.44
N GLY A 114 -4.99 3.78 -1.28
CA GLY A 114 -4.26 3.18 -2.39
C GLY A 114 -3.17 2.19 -1.96
N GLU A 115 -3.04 1.93 -0.66
CA GLU A 115 -2.10 0.96 -0.10
C GLU A 115 -2.52 0.53 1.32
N ALA A 116 -2.13 -0.66 1.73
CA ALA A 116 -2.27 -1.15 3.09
C ALA A 116 -1.34 -2.34 3.35
N VAL A 117 -1.26 -2.76 4.63
CA VAL A 117 -0.58 -4.00 5.01
C VAL A 117 -1.59 -4.94 5.66
N LEU A 118 -1.77 -6.10 5.08
CA LEU A 118 -2.57 -7.18 5.66
C LEU A 118 -1.67 -8.05 6.52
N VAL A 119 -2.04 -8.20 7.79
CA VAL A 119 -1.27 -8.94 8.81
C VAL A 119 -2.15 -10.03 9.41
N GLN A 120 -1.65 -11.24 9.42
CA GLN A 120 -2.26 -12.37 10.10
C GLN A 120 -1.34 -12.89 11.19
N THR A 121 -1.79 -12.87 12.44
CA THR A 121 -1.00 -13.37 13.57
C THR A 121 -0.99 -14.88 13.64
N ALA A 122 0.08 -15.47 14.18
CA ALA A 122 0.22 -16.92 14.29
C ALA A 122 -0.55 -17.55 15.48
N GLY A 123 -1.14 -16.75 16.36
CA GLY A 123 -1.98 -17.21 17.47
C GLY A 123 -1.26 -17.50 18.79
N GLU A 124 0.04 -17.79 18.82
CA GLU A 124 0.72 -18.21 20.06
C GLU A 124 1.88 -17.30 20.52
N SER A 125 2.25 -16.28 19.76
CA SER A 125 3.49 -15.55 19.98
C SER A 125 3.32 -14.03 20.16
N SER A 126 2.12 -13.51 20.24
CA SER A 126 1.86 -12.06 20.31
C SER A 126 1.22 -11.68 21.65
N ALA A 127 1.77 -10.64 22.30
CA ALA A 127 1.14 -10.04 23.48
C ALA A 127 -0.26 -9.47 23.18
N LEU A 128 -0.55 -9.15 21.91
CA LEU A 128 -1.83 -8.61 21.44
C LEU A 128 -2.87 -9.67 21.09
N SER A 129 -2.52 -10.96 20.97
CA SER A 129 -3.53 -11.96 20.69
C SER A 129 -3.17 -13.34 21.22
N ALA A 130 -3.98 -13.78 22.16
CA ALA A 130 -4.16 -15.21 22.45
C ALA A 130 -4.90 -15.91 21.30
N PHE A 131 -5.35 -15.20 20.27
CA PHE A 131 -6.16 -15.69 19.16
C PHE A 131 -5.56 -15.28 17.82
N ARG A 132 -5.86 -16.05 16.79
CA ARG A 132 -5.53 -15.65 15.41
C ARG A 132 -6.29 -14.38 15.07
N ARG A 133 -5.57 -13.32 14.83
CA ARG A 133 -6.11 -12.02 14.40
C ARG A 133 -5.68 -11.75 12.96
N THR A 134 -6.61 -11.31 12.14
CA THR A 134 -6.31 -10.74 10.82
C THR A 134 -6.66 -9.27 10.87
N CYS A 135 -5.71 -8.41 10.61
CA CYS A 135 -5.91 -6.98 10.60
C CYS A 135 -5.26 -6.32 9.38
N LEU A 136 -5.81 -5.17 9.01
CA LEU A 136 -5.34 -4.34 7.93
C LEU A 136 -4.79 -3.05 8.53
N LEU A 137 -3.54 -2.71 8.22
CA LEU A 137 -2.95 -1.41 8.55
C LEU A 137 -3.09 -0.52 7.32
N VAL A 138 -3.81 0.56 7.48
CA VAL A 138 -4.05 1.54 6.43
C VAL A 138 -3.36 2.84 6.80
N PRO A 139 -2.46 3.39 5.97
CA PRO A 139 -1.88 4.69 6.23
C PRO A 139 -2.93 5.77 6.07
N GLU A 140 -3.00 6.71 7.01
CA GLU A 140 -3.87 7.88 6.89
C GLU A 140 -3.20 8.94 6.00
N ALA A 141 -3.93 9.40 4.99
CA ALA A 141 -3.47 10.41 4.04
C ALA A 141 -3.44 11.84 4.64
N SER A 142 -3.34 11.99 5.95
CA SER A 142 -3.49 13.27 6.65
C SER A 142 -2.15 13.84 7.07
N GLY A 143 -1.59 14.71 6.26
CA GLY A 143 -0.52 15.64 6.69
C GLY A 143 0.86 15.00 6.84
N THR A 144 1.70 15.66 7.65
CA THR A 144 3.12 15.40 7.85
C THR A 144 3.45 14.31 8.90
N SER A 145 2.47 13.65 9.49
CA SER A 145 2.70 12.58 10.48
C SER A 145 2.18 11.25 9.96
N GLY A 146 3.06 10.26 9.88
CA GLY A 146 2.71 8.90 9.47
C GLY A 146 1.80 8.22 10.50
N VAL A 147 0.50 8.27 10.30
CA VAL A 147 -0.48 7.56 11.14
C VAL A 147 -0.96 6.32 10.42
N TRP A 148 -0.93 5.18 11.09
CA TRP A 148 -1.46 3.92 10.60
C TRP A 148 -2.70 3.55 11.40
N ARG A 149 -3.81 3.33 10.73
CA ARG A 149 -5.03 2.83 11.35
C ARG A 149 -5.14 1.33 11.19
N VAL A 150 -5.34 0.63 12.29
CA VAL A 150 -5.63 -0.81 12.27
C VAL A 150 -7.13 -1.04 12.13
N VAL A 151 -7.50 -1.81 11.11
CA VAL A 151 -8.87 -2.28 10.87
C VAL A 151 -8.89 -3.78 11.07
N ASP A 152 -9.65 -4.24 12.06
CA ASP A 152 -9.79 -5.68 12.32
C ASP A 152 -10.60 -6.34 11.20
N GLN A 153 -10.04 -7.39 10.64
CA GLN A 153 -10.63 -8.18 9.55
C GLN A 153 -11.17 -9.53 10.04
N THR A 154 -11.10 -9.78 11.34
CA THR A 154 -11.63 -11.01 11.94
C THR A 154 -13.15 -10.92 12.02
N THR A 155 -13.85 -11.84 11.39
CA THR A 155 -15.31 -11.93 11.51
C THR A 155 -15.71 -12.42 12.89
N GLN A 156 -16.98 -12.21 13.30
CA GLN A 156 -17.50 -12.74 14.57
C GLN A 156 -17.43 -14.27 14.69
N SER A 157 -17.34 -14.97 13.57
CA SER A 157 -17.11 -16.41 13.51
C SER A 157 -15.64 -16.82 13.64
N GLY A 158 -14.72 -15.85 13.77
CA GLY A 158 -13.28 -16.11 13.86
C GLY A 158 -12.61 -16.41 12.52
N GLU A 159 -13.35 -16.44 11.42
CA GLU A 159 -12.77 -16.54 10.08
C GLU A 159 -12.39 -15.14 9.56
N PRO A 160 -11.22 -14.99 8.93
CA PRO A 160 -10.81 -13.71 8.38
C PRO A 160 -11.72 -13.29 7.22
N ALA A 161 -12.22 -12.06 7.25
CA ALA A 161 -13.03 -11.48 6.17
C ALA A 161 -12.23 -11.33 4.86
N ALA A 162 -10.91 -11.13 4.96
CA ALA A 162 -9.99 -11.11 3.85
C ALA A 162 -8.92 -12.19 4.07
N ALA A 163 -8.85 -13.16 3.20
CA ALA A 163 -7.78 -14.15 3.23
C ALA A 163 -6.58 -13.61 2.43
N VAL A 164 -5.40 -13.55 3.06
CA VAL A 164 -4.16 -13.43 2.27
C VAL A 164 -4.03 -14.73 1.48
N PRO A 165 -4.07 -14.68 0.14
CA PRO A 165 -3.86 -15.89 -0.65
C PRO A 165 -2.54 -16.55 -0.22
N PRO A 166 -2.45 -17.89 -0.21
CA PRO A 166 -1.19 -18.55 0.03
C PRO A 166 -0.25 -18.22 -1.15
N PHE A 167 0.67 -17.28 -0.93
CA PHE A 167 1.68 -16.97 -1.94
C PHE A 167 2.76 -18.04 -1.94
N ASP A 168 2.72 -18.88 -2.93
CA ASP A 168 3.87 -19.65 -3.36
C ASP A 168 4.76 -18.75 -4.24
N ALA A 169 6.06 -18.73 -3.97
CA ALA A 169 7.03 -17.93 -4.73
C ALA A 169 7.09 -18.33 -6.22
N ALA A 170 6.72 -19.56 -6.57
CA ALA A 170 6.64 -19.99 -7.95
C ALA A 170 5.41 -19.37 -8.65
N HIS A 171 4.27 -19.37 -7.96
CA HIS A 171 3.05 -18.73 -8.44
C HIS A 171 3.23 -17.21 -8.62
N ALA A 172 3.80 -16.53 -7.63
CA ALA A 172 4.07 -15.09 -7.72
C ALA A 172 4.98 -14.75 -8.91
N ARG A 173 6.03 -15.56 -9.15
CA ARG A 173 6.88 -15.37 -10.35
C ARG A 173 6.14 -15.58 -11.66
N ALA A 174 5.27 -16.58 -11.73
CA ALA A 174 4.46 -16.82 -12.92
C ALA A 174 3.49 -15.67 -13.19
N GLN A 175 2.85 -15.13 -12.14
CA GLN A 175 1.98 -13.96 -12.26
C GLN A 175 2.73 -12.71 -12.74
N VAL A 176 3.90 -12.40 -12.16
CA VAL A 176 4.72 -11.27 -12.61
C VAL A 176 5.17 -11.46 -14.06
N HIS A 177 5.50 -12.69 -14.47
CA HIS A 177 5.90 -12.97 -15.85
C HIS A 177 4.73 -12.75 -16.82
N ALA A 178 3.54 -13.29 -16.52
CA ALA A 178 2.35 -13.08 -17.31
C ALA A 178 1.96 -11.60 -17.44
N ALA A 179 2.00 -10.86 -16.32
CA ALA A 179 1.73 -9.42 -16.32
C ALA A 179 2.77 -8.62 -17.11
N MET A 180 4.03 -9.05 -17.15
CA MET A 180 5.05 -8.44 -18.02
C MET A 180 4.77 -8.68 -19.50
N GLU A 181 4.35 -9.89 -19.88
CA GLU A 181 3.99 -10.20 -21.27
C GLU A 181 2.80 -9.35 -21.72
N GLU A 182 1.76 -9.25 -20.89
CA GLU A 182 0.60 -8.41 -21.13
C GLU A 182 0.95 -6.92 -21.26
N ALA A 183 1.82 -6.41 -20.36
CA ALA A 183 2.27 -5.02 -20.42
C ALA A 183 3.10 -4.73 -21.69
N ILE A 184 3.97 -5.66 -22.11
CA ILE A 184 4.75 -5.52 -23.35
C ILE A 184 3.82 -5.47 -24.57
N GLU A 185 2.81 -6.33 -24.62
CA GLU A 185 1.84 -6.35 -25.70
C GLU A 185 1.07 -5.03 -25.77
N ALA A 186 0.50 -4.57 -24.65
CA ALA A 186 -0.23 -3.31 -24.54
C ALA A 186 0.64 -2.09 -24.93
N LEU A 187 1.87 -2.00 -24.42
CA LEU A 187 2.78 -0.89 -24.74
C LEU A 187 3.23 -0.89 -26.20
N THR A 188 3.34 -2.09 -26.81
CA THR A 188 3.66 -2.23 -28.24
C THR A 188 2.51 -1.75 -29.12
N GLU A 189 1.27 -2.06 -28.73
CA GLU A 189 0.08 -1.59 -29.46
C GLU A 189 -0.09 -0.06 -29.36
N LEU A 190 0.25 0.53 -28.22
CA LEU A 190 0.15 1.99 -27.99
C LEU A 190 1.27 2.79 -28.66
N ASP A 191 2.37 2.15 -29.11
CA ASP A 191 3.57 2.79 -29.73
C ASP A 191 4.11 4.02 -28.97
N LEU A 192 3.97 4.01 -27.63
CA LEU A 192 4.26 5.15 -26.74
C LEU A 192 5.68 5.69 -26.88
N ALA A 193 6.65 4.80 -27.05
CA ALA A 193 8.07 5.18 -27.18
C ALA A 193 8.36 6.01 -28.44
N ARG A 194 7.54 5.88 -29.48
CA ARG A 194 7.70 6.65 -30.73
C ARG A 194 7.06 8.01 -30.65
N GLU A 195 5.93 8.09 -29.96
CA GLU A 195 5.17 9.34 -29.83
C GLU A 195 5.76 10.29 -28.80
N ARG A 196 6.45 9.73 -27.78
CA ARG A 196 6.97 10.48 -26.63
C ARG A 196 8.36 10.02 -26.23
N PRO A 197 9.41 10.64 -26.81
CA PRO A 197 10.80 10.28 -26.49
C PRO A 197 11.16 10.52 -25.01
N GLU A 198 10.53 11.48 -24.32
CA GLU A 198 10.74 11.73 -22.89
C GLU A 198 10.31 10.53 -22.03
N LEU A 199 9.23 9.84 -22.40
CA LEU A 199 8.81 8.62 -21.69
C LEU A 199 9.78 7.45 -21.96
N ALA A 200 10.45 7.43 -23.09
CA ALA A 200 11.44 6.40 -23.38
C ALA A 200 12.65 6.48 -22.45
N ASP A 201 13.05 7.68 -22.08
CA ASP A 201 14.13 7.91 -21.12
C ASP A 201 13.69 7.46 -19.71
N ASP A 202 12.50 7.85 -19.24
CA ASP A 202 11.94 7.43 -17.94
C ASP A 202 11.78 5.90 -17.85
N LEU A 203 11.31 5.27 -18.93
CA LEU A 203 11.21 3.80 -19.00
C LEU A 203 12.58 3.13 -18.95
N THR A 204 13.59 3.69 -19.62
CA THR A 204 14.96 3.16 -19.62
C THR A 204 15.57 3.24 -18.22
N ASP A 205 15.37 4.35 -17.53
CA ASP A 205 15.82 4.54 -16.15
C ASP A 205 15.15 3.54 -15.20
N LEU A 206 13.84 3.35 -15.35
CA LEU A 206 13.08 2.41 -14.52
C LEU A 206 13.50 0.95 -14.74
N ILE A 207 13.80 0.54 -15.97
CA ILE A 207 14.25 -0.84 -16.28
C ILE A 207 15.56 -1.17 -15.54
N THR A 208 16.44 -0.20 -15.35
CA THR A 208 17.73 -0.37 -14.67
C THR A 208 17.69 -0.10 -13.17
N ALA A 209 16.60 0.50 -12.67
CA ALA A 209 16.44 0.84 -11.26
C ALA A 209 16.47 -0.39 -10.35
N VAL A 210 17.07 -0.25 -9.18
CA VAL A 210 17.19 -1.28 -8.13
C VAL A 210 16.67 -0.75 -6.81
N ALA A 211 16.26 -1.65 -5.93
CA ALA A 211 15.89 -1.27 -4.56
C ALA A 211 17.14 -0.95 -3.74
N ASP A 212 17.16 0.19 -3.03
CA ASP A 212 18.26 0.51 -2.12
C ASP A 212 18.40 -0.59 -1.07
N PRO A 213 19.57 -1.26 -0.99
CA PRO A 213 19.80 -2.32 0.00
C PRO A 213 19.63 -1.86 1.45
N ARG A 214 19.72 -0.55 1.71
CA ARG A 214 19.55 0.03 3.05
C ARG A 214 18.10 -0.01 3.51
N LEU A 215 17.15 -0.02 2.58
CA LEU A 215 15.71 -0.09 2.85
C LEU A 215 15.24 -1.53 3.07
N LEU A 216 16.04 -2.52 2.72
CA LEU A 216 15.67 -3.92 2.80
C LEU A 216 16.11 -4.56 4.12
N PRO A 217 15.32 -5.49 4.70
CA PRO A 217 15.68 -6.19 5.92
C PRO A 217 16.89 -7.13 5.69
N PRO A 218 17.72 -7.32 6.72
CA PRO A 218 18.79 -8.29 6.64
C PRO A 218 18.23 -9.70 6.46
N GLY A 219 18.84 -10.49 5.57
CA GLY A 219 18.42 -11.88 5.31
C GLY A 219 17.32 -12.03 4.25
N LEU A 220 16.91 -10.94 3.58
CA LEU A 220 16.11 -11.06 2.38
C LEU A 220 16.95 -11.74 1.29
N ASP A 221 16.53 -12.95 0.87
CA ASP A 221 17.26 -13.69 -0.14
C ASP A 221 17.22 -13.01 -1.51
N GLN A 222 18.27 -13.26 -2.32
CA GLN A 222 18.44 -12.62 -3.61
C GLN A 222 17.27 -12.86 -4.57
N ARG A 223 16.65 -14.04 -4.54
CA ARG A 223 15.53 -14.38 -5.43
C ARG A 223 14.28 -13.58 -5.10
N ARG A 224 14.02 -13.37 -3.80
CA ARG A 224 12.89 -12.53 -3.35
C ARG A 224 13.13 -11.07 -3.66
N ARG A 225 14.37 -10.60 -3.50
CA ARG A 225 14.76 -9.24 -3.88
C ARG A 225 14.56 -9.02 -5.38
N GLU A 226 15.06 -9.89 -6.23
CA GLU A 226 14.88 -9.80 -7.68
C GLU A 226 13.41 -9.81 -8.11
N LEU A 227 12.57 -10.62 -7.44
CA LEU A 227 11.13 -10.64 -7.70
C LEU A 227 10.48 -9.34 -7.30
N LEU A 228 10.81 -8.79 -6.12
CA LEU A 228 10.33 -7.49 -5.65
C LEU A 228 10.72 -6.38 -6.64
N GLU A 229 11.99 -6.28 -7.02
CA GLU A 229 12.48 -5.26 -7.95
C GLU A 229 11.78 -5.35 -9.32
N ARG A 230 11.57 -6.57 -9.82
CA ARG A 230 10.84 -6.79 -11.06
C ARG A 230 9.38 -6.34 -10.97
N SER A 231 8.71 -6.65 -9.85
CA SER A 231 7.33 -6.24 -9.61
C SER A 231 7.19 -4.72 -9.51
N LEU A 232 8.14 -4.06 -8.84
CA LEU A 232 8.15 -2.60 -8.71
C LEU A 232 8.41 -1.89 -10.04
N ARG A 233 9.31 -2.43 -10.88
CA ARG A 233 9.54 -1.91 -12.24
C ARG A 233 8.28 -2.03 -13.08
N LEU A 234 7.62 -3.18 -13.05
CA LEU A 234 6.37 -3.39 -13.78
C LEU A 234 5.28 -2.42 -13.32
N LEU A 235 5.13 -2.25 -12.00
CA LEU A 235 4.20 -1.27 -11.44
C LEU A 235 4.49 0.14 -11.94
N GLY A 236 5.75 0.58 -11.89
CA GLY A 236 6.15 1.90 -12.38
C GLY A 236 5.92 2.09 -13.89
N ILE A 237 6.15 1.05 -14.70
CA ILE A 237 5.84 1.07 -16.13
C ILE A 237 4.34 1.28 -16.36
N CYS A 238 3.50 0.54 -15.65
CA CYS A 238 2.04 0.68 -15.74
C CYS A 238 1.56 2.06 -15.26
N GLU A 239 2.15 2.60 -14.21
CA GLU A 239 1.79 3.93 -13.70
C GLU A 239 2.17 5.04 -14.70
N ILE A 240 3.35 4.97 -15.33
CA ILE A 240 3.76 5.91 -16.38
C ILE A 240 2.78 5.84 -17.57
N ALA A 241 2.42 4.62 -17.99
CA ALA A 241 1.48 4.44 -19.09
C ALA A 241 0.07 4.98 -18.81
N LEU A 242 -0.43 4.77 -17.58
CA LEU A 242 -1.77 5.21 -17.17
C LEU A 242 -1.86 6.72 -16.89
N ASP A 243 -0.78 7.37 -16.44
CA ASP A 243 -0.76 8.82 -16.24
C ASP A 243 -0.92 9.57 -17.57
N ASP A 244 -0.56 8.95 -18.67
CA ASP A 244 -0.64 9.53 -20.01
C ASP A 244 -2.05 9.50 -20.62
N ASP A 245 -2.82 8.44 -20.42
CA ASP A 245 -4.21 8.32 -20.89
C ASP A 245 -5.15 9.40 -20.32
N GLY A 246 -4.75 10.09 -19.27
CA GLY A 246 -5.50 11.17 -18.64
C GLY A 246 -5.38 12.55 -19.33
N ALA A 247 -4.58 12.67 -20.38
CA ALA A 247 -4.30 13.94 -21.07
C ALA A 247 -5.07 14.11 -22.40
N ALA A 248 -5.83 13.12 -22.83
CA ALA A 248 -6.65 13.15 -24.07
C ALA A 248 -8.06 13.69 -23.86
#